data_4f83753979d7cd6ac63ddfdd30feb566
#
_entry.id   4f83753979d7cd6ac63ddfdd30feb566
#
_cell.length_a   1.000
_cell.length_b   1.000
_cell.length_c   1.000
_cell.angle_alpha   90.00
_cell.angle_beta   90.00
_cell.angle_gamma   90.00
#
_symmetry.space_group_name_H-M   'P 1'
#
loop_
_entity.id
_entity.type
_entity.pdbx_description
1 polymer ?
#
loop_
_entity_poly.entity_id
_entity_poly.type
_entity_poly.pdbx_seq_one_letter_code
_entity_poly.pdbx_strand_id
1 'polypeptide(L)'
;MRIRLVQEAKPNPAHVALAKLEEMGLLKAVITQNVDGLHRRAGSKNVIELHGSITRARCTSCSRTYRVTAPPQEIPPRCSCGALLRPDVVWFGEPLPRDQLEEAVNLASEADLIIVVGTSLLVQPAASLPFITIQRGGKAIEVNPETTPLTPYAAVSIREKAAQALPRIVSEVEQLAAGAP
;
A
#
# COMPACT_ATOMS: atom_id res chain seq x y z
N MET A 1 -11.47 -3.06 -18.85
CA MET A 1 -11.79 -1.68 -18.43
C MET A 1 -10.91 -1.19 -17.28
N ARG A 2 -10.76 -1.88 -16.14
CA ARG A 2 -9.93 -1.44 -15.00
C ARG A 2 -8.43 -1.29 -15.32
N ILE A 3 -7.84 -2.16 -16.12
CA ILE A 3 -6.40 -2.08 -16.49
C ILE A 3 -6.07 -0.76 -17.19
N ARG A 4 -6.90 -0.28 -18.13
CA ARG A 4 -6.69 1.01 -18.80
C ARG A 4 -6.72 2.18 -17.82
N LEU A 5 -7.68 2.20 -16.90
CA LEU A 5 -7.79 3.24 -15.87
C LEU A 5 -6.52 3.31 -15.01
N VAL A 6 -5.98 2.14 -14.61
CA VAL A 6 -4.74 2.09 -13.83
C VAL A 6 -3.52 2.52 -14.63
N GLN A 7 -3.47 2.19 -15.93
CA GLN A 7 -2.38 2.64 -16.80
C GLN A 7 -2.37 4.16 -17.01
N GLU A 8 -3.54 4.77 -17.13
CA GLU A 8 -3.72 6.22 -17.30
C GLU A 8 -3.58 7.00 -15.99
N ALA A 9 -3.85 6.36 -14.84
CA ALA A 9 -3.74 6.97 -13.53
C ALA A 9 -2.29 7.41 -13.24
N LYS A 10 -2.15 8.53 -12.55
CA LYS A 10 -0.85 9.07 -12.11
C LYS A 10 -0.78 9.08 -10.58
N PRO A 11 0.41 8.91 -10.01
CA PRO A 11 0.62 9.15 -8.60
C PRO A 11 0.12 10.55 -8.20
N ASN A 12 -0.57 10.65 -7.08
CA ASN A 12 -0.97 11.93 -6.50
C ASN A 12 0.09 12.44 -5.50
N PRO A 13 -0.03 13.68 -4.98
CA PRO A 13 0.93 14.23 -4.04
C PRO A 13 1.17 13.39 -2.79
N ALA A 14 0.18 12.61 -2.32
CA ALA A 14 0.39 11.71 -1.17
C ALA A 14 1.35 10.58 -1.47
N HIS A 15 1.27 9.98 -2.67
CA HIS A 15 2.21 8.92 -3.07
C HIS A 15 3.65 9.47 -3.14
N VAL A 16 3.82 10.68 -3.67
CA VAL A 16 5.14 11.35 -3.76
C VAL A 16 5.67 11.66 -2.36
N ALA A 17 4.83 12.15 -1.46
CA ALA A 17 5.18 12.44 -0.08
C ALA A 17 5.69 11.20 0.67
N LEU A 18 5.04 10.04 0.49
CA LEU A 18 5.50 8.78 1.09
C LEU A 18 6.85 8.32 0.52
N ALA A 19 7.05 8.44 -0.80
CA ALA A 19 8.33 8.13 -1.42
C ALA A 19 9.45 9.04 -0.88
N LYS A 20 9.14 10.32 -0.59
CA LYS A 20 10.08 11.26 0.01
C LYS A 20 10.46 10.89 1.44
N LEU A 21 9.49 10.48 2.28
CA LEU A 21 9.79 9.96 3.63
C LEU A 21 10.70 8.72 3.59
N GLU A 22 10.51 7.85 2.61
CA GLU A 22 11.37 6.68 2.40
C GLU A 22 12.79 7.10 1.99
N GLU A 23 12.92 8.07 1.09
CA GLU A 23 14.21 8.64 0.67
C GLU A 23 14.97 9.27 1.85
N MET A 24 14.26 9.92 2.78
CA MET A 24 14.80 10.48 4.01
C MET A 24 15.16 9.41 5.06
N GLY A 25 14.88 8.13 4.80
CA GLY A 25 15.13 7.02 5.74
C GLY A 25 14.15 6.94 6.92
N LEU A 26 13.08 7.72 6.89
CA LEU A 26 12.07 7.79 7.97
C LEU A 26 10.92 6.80 7.75
N LEU A 27 10.65 6.39 6.51
CA LEU A 27 9.65 5.39 6.19
C LEU A 27 10.33 4.07 5.80
N LYS A 28 10.03 3.00 6.54
CA LYS A 28 10.60 1.67 6.30
C LYS A 28 9.94 0.97 5.13
N ALA A 29 8.61 1.06 5.01
CA ALA A 29 7.83 0.45 3.94
C ALA A 29 6.47 1.12 3.78
N VAL A 30 5.88 0.96 2.61
CA VAL A 30 4.46 1.22 2.35
C VAL A 30 3.73 -0.12 2.28
N ILE A 31 2.80 -0.36 3.20
CA ILE A 31 1.90 -1.52 3.17
C ILE A 31 0.60 -1.05 2.52
N THR A 32 0.25 -1.62 1.37
CA THR A 32 -0.91 -1.16 0.61
C THR A 32 -1.90 -2.28 0.30
N GLN A 33 -3.18 -1.95 0.35
CA GLN A 33 -4.28 -2.77 -0.13
C GLN A 33 -4.63 -2.47 -1.60
N ASN A 34 -4.08 -1.37 -2.15
CA ASN A 34 -4.30 -0.99 -3.54
C ASN A 34 -3.52 -1.90 -4.49
N VAL A 35 -4.10 -2.15 -5.66
CA VAL A 35 -3.53 -3.02 -6.70
C VAL A 35 -3.01 -2.27 -7.93
N ASP A 36 -2.97 -0.93 -7.85
CA ASP A 36 -2.71 -0.04 -8.97
C ASP A 36 -1.21 0.21 -9.27
N GLY A 37 -0.32 -0.11 -8.31
CA GLY A 37 1.12 0.09 -8.42
C GLY A 37 1.56 1.56 -8.37
N LEU A 38 0.70 2.50 -7.93
CA LEU A 38 1.00 3.93 -7.92
C LEU A 38 2.11 4.31 -6.93
N HIS A 39 2.24 3.62 -5.81
CA HIS A 39 3.34 3.85 -4.86
C HIS A 39 4.71 3.63 -5.52
N ARG A 40 4.90 2.50 -6.21
CA ARG A 40 6.14 2.23 -6.95
C ARG A 40 6.39 3.23 -8.07
N ARG A 41 5.33 3.65 -8.76
CA ARG A 41 5.41 4.68 -9.81
C ARG A 41 5.73 6.07 -9.27
N ALA A 42 5.43 6.34 -8.00
CA ALA A 42 5.80 7.56 -7.29
C ALA A 42 7.25 7.57 -6.79
N GLY A 43 7.94 6.42 -6.81
CA GLY A 43 9.32 6.29 -6.38
C GLY A 43 9.53 5.46 -5.11
N SER A 44 8.46 5.01 -4.42
CA SER A 44 8.60 4.10 -3.27
C SER A 44 9.24 2.78 -3.70
N LYS A 45 10.25 2.34 -2.97
CA LYS A 45 11.04 1.14 -3.24
C LYS A 45 10.50 -0.06 -2.47
N ASN A 46 10.30 0.11 -1.18
CA ASN A 46 9.78 -0.94 -0.30
C ASN A 46 8.26 -0.85 -0.18
N VAL A 47 7.55 -1.60 -1.06
CA VAL A 47 6.09 -1.60 -1.13
C VAL A 47 5.58 -3.03 -0.99
N ILE A 48 4.80 -3.29 0.05
CA ILE A 48 4.14 -4.57 0.32
C ILE A 48 2.70 -4.48 -0.20
N GLU A 49 2.42 -5.19 -1.30
CA GLU A 49 1.13 -5.20 -1.98
C GLU A 49 0.28 -6.38 -1.45
N LEU A 50 -0.41 -6.20 -0.32
CA LEU A 50 -1.18 -7.27 0.35
C LEU A 50 -2.24 -7.92 -0.53
N HIS A 51 -2.82 -7.18 -1.46
CA HIS A 51 -3.84 -7.68 -2.39
C HIS A 51 -3.29 -7.92 -3.81
N GLY A 52 -1.95 -7.95 -3.96
CA GLY A 52 -1.30 -8.16 -5.25
C GLY A 52 -1.32 -6.92 -6.14
N SER A 53 -1.24 -7.12 -7.47
CA SER A 53 -1.20 -6.03 -8.44
C SER A 53 -1.92 -6.38 -9.73
N ILE A 54 -2.74 -5.46 -10.22
CA ILE A 54 -3.42 -5.60 -11.52
C ILE A 54 -2.46 -5.42 -12.71
N THR A 55 -1.25 -4.92 -12.46
CA THR A 55 -0.20 -4.78 -13.49
C THR A 55 0.59 -6.08 -13.70
N ARG A 56 0.23 -7.14 -12.98
CA ARG A 56 0.76 -8.50 -13.15
C ARG A 56 -0.37 -9.48 -13.45
N ALA A 57 -0.03 -10.54 -14.17
CA ALA A 57 -0.87 -11.72 -14.34
C ALA A 57 -0.13 -12.95 -13.80
N ARG A 58 -0.85 -13.90 -13.23
CA ARG A 58 -0.32 -15.14 -12.68
C ARG A 58 -0.95 -16.34 -13.39
N CYS A 59 -0.12 -17.35 -13.67
CA CYS A 59 -0.59 -18.62 -14.20
C CYS A 59 -1.36 -19.41 -13.14
N THR A 60 -2.51 -19.96 -13.52
CA THR A 60 -3.36 -20.75 -12.62
C THR A 60 -2.80 -22.15 -12.31
N SER A 61 -1.78 -22.62 -13.05
CA SER A 61 -1.17 -23.95 -12.88
C SER A 61 0.25 -23.89 -12.34
N CYS A 62 1.17 -23.16 -13.02
CA CYS A 62 2.58 -23.14 -12.68
C CYS A 62 3.01 -21.94 -11.85
N SER A 63 2.08 -21.07 -11.45
CA SER A 63 2.29 -19.86 -10.64
C SER A 63 3.24 -18.82 -11.26
N ARG A 64 3.73 -19.03 -12.50
CA ARG A 64 4.57 -18.06 -13.21
C ARG A 64 3.85 -16.73 -13.37
N THR A 65 4.54 -15.63 -13.08
CA THR A 65 4.01 -14.27 -13.20
C THR A 65 4.50 -13.58 -14.46
N TYR A 66 3.66 -12.70 -14.99
CA TYR A 66 3.91 -11.92 -16.20
C TYR A 66 3.54 -10.46 -15.95
N ARG A 67 4.36 -9.53 -16.41
CA ARG A 67 4.03 -8.11 -16.38
C ARG A 67 2.98 -7.79 -17.44
N VAL A 68 1.92 -7.09 -17.07
CA VAL A 68 0.85 -6.66 -17.98
C VAL A 68 1.11 -5.22 -18.40
N THR A 69 1.65 -5.03 -19.60
CA THR A 69 1.96 -3.70 -20.16
C THR A 69 0.89 -3.20 -21.14
N ALA A 70 0.07 -4.12 -21.65
CA ALA A 70 -1.03 -3.83 -22.59
C ALA A 70 -2.17 -4.85 -22.35
N PRO A 71 -3.39 -4.55 -22.83
CA PRO A 71 -4.46 -5.54 -22.87
C PRO A 71 -4.01 -6.78 -23.63
N PRO A 72 -4.37 -8.01 -23.17
CA PRO A 72 -4.00 -9.23 -23.87
C PRO A 72 -4.63 -9.29 -25.26
N GLN A 73 -3.90 -9.81 -26.22
CA GLN A 73 -4.41 -10.00 -27.60
C GLN A 73 -5.42 -11.16 -27.67
N GLU A 74 -5.23 -12.17 -26.86
CA GLU A 74 -6.12 -13.32 -26.73
C GLU A 74 -6.86 -13.31 -25.38
N ILE A 75 -8.16 -13.59 -25.39
CA ILE A 75 -9.02 -13.64 -24.21
C ILE A 75 -9.72 -15.01 -24.17
N PRO A 76 -9.50 -15.80 -23.12
CA PRO A 76 -8.62 -15.60 -21.98
C PRO A 76 -7.13 -15.79 -22.32
N PRO A 77 -6.23 -14.98 -21.72
CA PRO A 77 -4.79 -15.09 -21.98
C PRO A 77 -4.23 -16.38 -21.41
N ARG A 78 -3.19 -16.93 -22.08
CA ARG A 78 -2.56 -18.20 -21.70
C ARG A 78 -1.11 -18.04 -21.31
N CYS A 79 -0.70 -18.91 -20.41
CA CYS A 79 0.70 -19.10 -20.01
C CYS A 79 1.44 -19.93 -21.06
N SER A 80 2.76 -19.84 -21.10
CA SER A 80 3.60 -20.72 -21.93
C SER A 80 3.45 -22.23 -21.60
N CYS A 81 2.90 -22.59 -20.44
CA CYS A 81 2.54 -23.98 -20.09
C CYS A 81 1.15 -24.40 -20.59
N GLY A 82 0.43 -23.53 -21.31
CA GLY A 82 -0.92 -23.78 -21.85
C GLY A 82 -2.07 -23.42 -20.90
N ALA A 83 -1.83 -23.28 -19.59
CA ALA A 83 -2.86 -22.93 -18.62
C ALA A 83 -3.27 -21.44 -18.72
N LEU A 84 -4.40 -21.10 -18.11
CA LEU A 84 -4.92 -19.74 -18.11
C LEU A 84 -4.08 -18.80 -17.26
N LEU A 85 -4.02 -17.54 -17.67
CA LEU A 85 -3.53 -16.44 -16.87
C LEU A 85 -4.69 -15.68 -16.23
N ARG A 86 -4.52 -15.31 -14.98
CA ARG A 86 -5.44 -14.42 -14.25
C ARG A 86 -4.71 -13.18 -13.75
N PRO A 87 -5.38 -12.04 -13.49
CA PRO A 87 -4.77 -10.94 -12.76
C PRO A 87 -4.17 -11.43 -11.44
N ASP A 88 -2.97 -10.96 -11.10
CA ASP A 88 -2.28 -11.32 -9.86
C ASP A 88 -2.81 -10.46 -8.70
N VAL A 89 -4.11 -10.59 -8.44
CA VAL A 89 -4.83 -9.90 -7.36
C VAL A 89 -5.54 -10.91 -6.48
N VAL A 90 -5.67 -10.59 -5.19
CA VAL A 90 -6.43 -11.37 -4.22
C VAL A 90 -7.91 -11.01 -4.36
N TRP A 91 -8.76 -12.02 -4.58
CA TRP A 91 -10.21 -11.86 -4.62
C TRP A 91 -10.82 -12.06 -3.22
N PHE A 92 -12.01 -11.55 -3.02
CA PHE A 92 -12.75 -11.83 -1.79
C PHE A 92 -12.90 -13.34 -1.57
N GLY A 93 -12.57 -13.79 -0.35
CA GLY A 93 -12.54 -15.20 0.01
C GLY A 93 -11.22 -15.94 -0.27
N GLU A 94 -10.27 -15.29 -0.97
CA GLU A 94 -8.91 -15.83 -1.11
C GLU A 94 -8.01 -15.37 0.05
N PRO A 95 -7.09 -16.23 0.53
CA PRO A 95 -6.09 -15.83 1.53
C PRO A 95 -5.12 -14.81 0.94
N LEU A 96 -4.62 -13.91 1.79
CA LEU A 96 -3.52 -13.02 1.41
C LEU A 96 -2.23 -13.84 1.20
N PRO A 97 -1.30 -13.35 0.36
CA PRO A 97 0.02 -13.96 0.22
C PRO A 97 0.72 -13.98 1.59
N ARG A 98 1.08 -15.19 2.03
CA ARG A 98 1.58 -15.44 3.38
C ARG A 98 2.83 -14.63 3.69
N ASP A 99 3.82 -14.67 2.79
CA ASP A 99 5.09 -14.00 2.97
C ASP A 99 4.91 -12.48 3.12
N GLN A 100 4.04 -11.87 2.31
CA GLN A 100 3.74 -10.43 2.38
C GLN A 100 2.99 -10.05 3.66
N LEU A 101 2.07 -10.90 4.12
CA LEU A 101 1.35 -10.66 5.36
C LEU A 101 2.28 -10.79 6.57
N GLU A 102 3.15 -11.80 6.60
CA GLU A 102 4.16 -11.99 7.65
C GLU A 102 5.14 -10.80 7.70
N GLU A 103 5.62 -10.34 6.56
CA GLU A 103 6.47 -9.15 6.45
C GLU A 103 5.75 -7.90 6.98
N ALA A 104 4.49 -7.67 6.58
CA ALA A 104 3.69 -6.55 7.05
C ALA A 104 3.45 -6.58 8.57
N VAL A 105 3.18 -7.76 9.14
CA VAL A 105 3.02 -7.96 10.58
C VAL A 105 4.32 -7.67 11.33
N ASN A 106 5.46 -8.15 10.84
CA ASN A 106 6.76 -7.91 11.45
C ASN A 106 7.07 -6.40 11.46
N LEU A 107 6.94 -5.72 10.33
CA LEU A 107 7.15 -4.27 10.25
C LEU A 107 6.20 -3.49 11.17
N ALA A 108 4.93 -3.86 11.21
CA ALA A 108 3.96 -3.23 12.12
C ALA A 108 4.29 -3.46 13.60
N SER A 109 4.87 -4.62 13.93
CA SER A 109 5.26 -4.96 15.31
C SER A 109 6.51 -4.24 15.79
N GLU A 110 7.39 -3.83 14.87
CA GLU A 110 8.66 -3.15 15.14
C GLU A 110 8.58 -1.63 14.99
N ALA A 111 7.47 -1.11 14.42
CA ALA A 111 7.32 0.29 14.13
C ALA A 111 7.06 1.13 15.39
N ASP A 112 7.83 2.20 15.59
CA ASP A 112 7.53 3.22 16.60
C ASP A 112 6.30 4.05 16.23
N LEU A 113 6.03 4.18 14.91
CA LEU A 113 4.93 4.94 14.35
C LEU A 113 4.38 4.27 13.10
N ILE A 114 3.07 4.14 13.02
CA ILE A 114 2.34 3.78 11.80
C ILE A 114 1.45 4.94 11.34
N ILE A 115 1.52 5.27 10.05
CA ILE A 115 0.63 6.27 9.44
C ILE A 115 -0.41 5.52 8.61
N VAL A 116 -1.67 5.65 8.97
CA VAL A 116 -2.80 4.99 8.32
C VAL A 116 -3.53 6.00 7.44
N VAL A 117 -3.60 5.71 6.14
CA VAL A 117 -4.01 6.71 5.14
C VAL A 117 -5.13 6.17 4.26
N GLY A 118 -6.27 6.86 4.24
CA GLY A 118 -7.35 6.68 3.27
C GLY A 118 -7.96 5.27 3.22
N THR A 119 -7.98 4.55 4.34
CA THR A 119 -8.60 3.22 4.46
C THR A 119 -9.74 3.24 5.46
N SER A 120 -10.78 2.44 5.22
CA SER A 120 -11.89 2.27 6.15
C SER A 120 -11.54 1.40 7.36
N LEU A 121 -10.43 0.63 7.29
CA LEU A 121 -10.03 -0.37 8.29
C LEU A 121 -11.10 -1.44 8.61
N LEU A 122 -11.87 -1.84 7.60
CA LEU A 122 -12.91 -2.87 7.74
C LEU A 122 -12.48 -4.23 7.17
N VAL A 123 -11.46 -4.26 6.31
CA VAL A 123 -11.03 -5.48 5.60
C VAL A 123 -9.90 -6.17 6.35
N GLN A 124 -10.19 -7.32 6.91
CA GLN A 124 -9.21 -8.18 7.60
C GLN A 124 -8.43 -9.06 6.60
N PRO A 125 -7.18 -9.42 6.94
CA PRO A 125 -6.42 -9.11 8.16
C PRO A 125 -5.68 -7.75 8.11
N ALA A 126 -5.66 -7.04 7.00
CA ALA A 126 -4.92 -5.78 6.84
C ALA A 126 -5.33 -4.71 7.86
N ALA A 127 -6.62 -4.67 8.23
CA ALA A 127 -7.16 -3.72 9.21
C ALA A 127 -6.59 -3.87 10.64
N SER A 128 -6.00 -5.02 10.97
CA SER A 128 -5.38 -5.24 12.30
C SER A 128 -3.96 -4.67 12.43
N LEU A 129 -3.26 -4.39 11.34
CA LEU A 129 -1.86 -3.94 11.37
C LEU A 129 -1.62 -2.71 12.28
N PRO A 130 -2.43 -1.64 12.23
CA PRO A 130 -2.21 -0.49 13.11
C PRO A 130 -2.34 -0.83 14.59
N PHE A 131 -3.24 -1.74 14.91
CA PHE A 131 -3.44 -2.18 16.30
C PHE A 131 -2.28 -3.02 16.83
N ILE A 132 -1.57 -3.76 15.97
CA ILE A 132 -0.33 -4.45 16.32
C ILE A 132 0.72 -3.44 16.76
N THR A 133 0.94 -2.37 15.99
CA THR A 133 1.87 -1.29 16.36
C THR A 133 1.51 -0.69 17.74
N ILE A 134 0.24 -0.35 17.95
CA ILE A 134 -0.22 0.22 19.22
C ILE A 134 -0.01 -0.75 20.39
N GLN A 135 -0.33 -2.04 20.22
CA GLN A 135 -0.16 -3.07 21.25
C GLN A 135 1.32 -3.30 21.60
N ARG A 136 2.24 -3.01 20.69
CA ARG A 136 3.69 -3.07 20.90
C ARG A 136 4.28 -1.79 21.49
N GLY A 137 3.45 -0.79 21.80
CA GLY A 137 3.86 0.48 22.40
C GLY A 137 4.14 1.60 21.40
N GLY A 138 4.03 1.33 20.11
CA GLY A 138 4.12 2.34 19.05
C GLY A 138 2.88 3.22 19.00
N LYS A 139 2.90 4.24 18.15
CA LYS A 139 1.82 5.20 17.95
C LYS A 139 1.22 5.07 16.56
N ALA A 140 -0.04 5.51 16.41
CA ALA A 140 -0.70 5.59 15.11
C ALA A 140 -1.12 7.03 14.80
N ILE A 141 -0.90 7.47 13.56
CA ILE A 141 -1.48 8.68 12.98
C ILE A 141 -2.49 8.24 11.93
N GLU A 142 -3.69 8.79 12.00
CA GLU A 142 -4.74 8.55 11.01
C GLU A 142 -4.90 9.76 10.10
N VAL A 143 -4.84 9.55 8.78
CA VAL A 143 -5.13 10.58 7.76
C VAL A 143 -6.31 10.08 6.92
N ASN A 144 -7.50 10.55 7.24
CA ASN A 144 -8.72 10.11 6.58
C ASN A 144 -9.82 11.16 6.77
N PRO A 145 -10.56 11.58 5.72
CA PRO A 145 -11.74 12.43 5.87
C PRO A 145 -12.80 11.86 6.81
N GLU A 146 -12.96 10.54 6.80
CA GLU A 146 -13.94 9.81 7.60
C GLU A 146 -13.33 9.26 8.90
N THR A 147 -14.17 9.06 9.91
CA THR A 147 -13.79 8.31 11.11
C THR A 147 -13.70 6.82 10.80
N THR A 148 -12.78 6.13 11.48
CA THR A 148 -12.56 4.68 11.33
C THR A 148 -12.50 4.00 12.70
N PRO A 149 -12.48 2.66 12.78
CA PRO A 149 -12.23 1.97 14.03
C PRO A 149 -10.92 2.34 14.74
N LEU A 150 -9.94 2.91 14.02
CA LEU A 150 -8.68 3.39 14.59
C LEU A 150 -8.82 4.73 15.30
N THR A 151 -9.76 5.57 14.90
CA THR A 151 -9.90 6.96 15.40
C THR A 151 -9.78 7.11 16.92
N PRO A 152 -10.43 6.26 17.76
CA PRO A 152 -10.32 6.36 19.21
C PRO A 152 -8.94 6.02 19.77
N TYR A 153 -8.10 5.35 19.00
CA TYR A 153 -6.79 4.82 19.42
C TYR A 153 -5.62 5.57 18.75
N ALA A 154 -5.90 6.40 17.76
CA ALA A 154 -4.88 7.18 17.07
C ALA A 154 -4.33 8.29 17.98
N ALA A 155 -3.02 8.44 18.02
CA ALA A 155 -2.37 9.56 18.71
C ALA A 155 -2.73 10.90 18.06
N VAL A 156 -2.92 10.91 16.74
CA VAL A 156 -3.36 12.07 15.96
C VAL A 156 -4.31 11.59 14.85
N SER A 157 -5.42 12.30 14.66
CA SER A 157 -6.33 12.09 13.53
C SER A 157 -6.48 13.36 12.71
N ILE A 158 -6.12 13.29 11.43
CA ILE A 158 -6.17 14.39 10.47
C ILE A 158 -7.35 14.15 9.53
N ARG A 159 -8.39 14.99 9.63
CA ARG A 159 -9.66 14.86 8.85
C ARG A 159 -9.55 15.55 7.50
N GLU A 160 -8.60 15.10 6.68
CA GLU A 160 -8.32 15.65 5.37
C GLU A 160 -8.04 14.55 4.34
N LYS A 161 -8.09 14.93 3.05
CA LYS A 161 -7.64 14.04 1.97
C LYS A 161 -6.13 13.84 2.04
N ALA A 162 -5.67 12.62 1.83
CA ALA A 162 -4.25 12.25 1.88
C ALA A 162 -3.37 13.16 1.00
N ALA A 163 -3.84 13.51 -0.20
CA ALA A 163 -3.11 14.35 -1.15
C ALA A 163 -2.89 15.80 -0.66
N GLN A 164 -3.62 16.24 0.37
CA GLN A 164 -3.47 17.55 1.02
C GLN A 164 -2.63 17.43 2.29
N ALA A 165 -2.91 16.44 3.13
CA ALA A 165 -2.28 16.30 4.43
C ALA A 165 -0.82 15.82 4.34
N LEU A 166 -0.55 14.75 3.58
CA LEU A 166 0.80 14.15 3.57
C LEU A 166 1.91 15.08 3.05
N PRO A 167 1.73 15.88 1.99
CA PRO A 167 2.77 16.83 1.57
C PRO A 167 3.13 17.86 2.67
N ARG A 168 2.14 18.33 3.44
CA ARG A 168 2.38 19.26 4.55
C ARG A 168 3.14 18.59 5.69
N ILE A 169 2.74 17.36 6.05
CA ILE A 169 3.47 16.58 7.07
C ILE A 169 4.93 16.41 6.65
N VAL A 170 5.19 16.05 5.40
CA VAL A 170 6.57 15.88 4.91
C VAL A 170 7.34 17.20 4.95
N SER A 171 6.73 18.31 4.53
CA SER A 171 7.36 19.63 4.58
C SER A 171 7.77 20.02 6.00
N GLU A 172 6.91 19.78 7.00
CA GLU A 172 7.23 20.05 8.42
C GLU A 172 8.37 19.14 8.91
N VAL A 173 8.35 17.85 8.54
CA VAL A 173 9.41 16.90 8.89
C VAL A 173 10.75 17.34 8.28
N GLU A 174 10.78 17.78 7.02
CA GLU A 174 11.99 18.32 6.37
C GLU A 174 12.55 19.54 7.11
N GLN A 175 11.68 20.47 7.52
CA GLN A 175 12.08 21.65 8.27
C GLN A 175 12.68 21.29 9.64
N LEU A 176 12.04 20.36 10.36
CA LEU A 176 12.53 19.87 11.64
C LEU A 176 13.88 19.15 11.48
N ALA A 177 14.05 18.35 10.44
CA ALA A 177 15.30 17.66 10.16
C ALA A 177 16.44 18.62 9.76
N ALA A 178 16.12 19.69 9.04
CA ALA A 178 17.09 20.70 8.64
C ALA A 178 17.49 21.66 9.80
N GLY A 179 16.62 21.83 10.80
CA GLY A 179 16.86 22.69 11.97
C GLY A 179 17.42 21.95 13.19
N ALA A 180 17.63 20.64 13.12
CA ALA A 180 18.27 19.88 14.20
C ALA A 180 19.77 20.19 14.23
N PRO A 181 20.33 20.59 15.41
CA PRO A 181 21.73 20.98 15.56
C PRO A 181 22.71 19.81 15.40
#